data_fd57b0e4a03513de70d8be1fd3c5b18f
#
_entry.id   fd57b0e4a03513de70d8be1fd3c5b18f
#
_cell.length_a   1.000
_cell.length_b   1.000
_cell.length_c   1.000
_cell.angle_alpha   90.00
_cell.angle_beta   90.00
_cell.angle_gamma   90.00
#
_symmetry.space_group_name_H-M   'P 1'
#
loop_
_entity.id
_entity.type
_entity.pdbx_description
1 polymer ?
#
loop_
_entity_poly.entity_id
_entity_poly.type
_entity_poly.pdbx_seq_one_letter_code
_entity_poly.pdbx_strand_id
1 'polypeptide(L)'
;MKTKLLFTATLLAFASGTALADGAALYAEKTCIACHGKEGKKPMTPTFPKIAGQNAAYMEQQMRDIKSGARANGSSAAMKGIMVNPEGVELVTDKDIKELALYLSKLK
;
A
#
# COMPACT_ATOMS: atom_id res chain seq x y z
N MET A 1 -1.76 -21.34 -55.12
CA MET A 1 -2.69 -20.58 -54.27
C MET A 1 -2.01 -20.27 -52.95
N LYS A 2 -1.65 -19.04 -52.77
CA LYS A 2 -1.02 -18.63 -51.51
C LYS A 2 -2.12 -18.19 -50.54
N THR A 3 -2.41 -19.01 -49.54
CA THR A 3 -3.26 -18.63 -48.42
C THR A 3 -2.47 -17.68 -47.53
N LYS A 4 -2.86 -16.44 -47.57
CA LYS A 4 -2.37 -15.49 -46.57
C LYS A 4 -3.09 -15.69 -45.27
N LEU A 5 -2.40 -16.34 -44.30
CA LEU A 5 -2.85 -16.33 -42.93
C LEU A 5 -2.70 -14.91 -42.38
N LEU A 6 -3.82 -14.25 -42.25
CA LEU A 6 -3.89 -13.01 -41.47
C LEU A 6 -3.93 -13.40 -39.99
N PHE A 7 -2.79 -13.29 -39.33
CA PHE A 7 -2.75 -13.27 -37.87
C PHE A 7 -3.25 -11.93 -37.40
N THR A 8 -4.51 -11.86 -37.06
CA THR A 8 -5.01 -10.76 -36.24
C THR A 8 -4.50 -10.99 -34.82
N ALA A 9 -3.42 -10.30 -34.48
CA ALA A 9 -3.01 -10.22 -33.12
C ALA A 9 -4.06 -9.39 -32.37
N THR A 10 -4.92 -10.06 -31.66
CA THR A 10 -5.83 -9.40 -30.72
C THR A 10 -4.98 -8.95 -29.55
N LEU A 11 -4.64 -7.68 -29.55
CA LEU A 11 -4.02 -7.06 -28.39
C LEU A 11 -5.09 -7.01 -27.31
N LEU A 12 -5.05 -7.98 -26.40
CA LEU A 12 -5.77 -7.91 -25.14
C LEU A 12 -5.08 -6.84 -24.32
N ALA A 13 -5.60 -5.63 -24.40
CA ALA A 13 -5.28 -4.62 -23.42
C ALA A 13 -5.87 -5.07 -22.10
N PHE A 14 -5.06 -5.74 -21.28
CA PHE A 14 -5.38 -5.87 -19.88
C PHE A 14 -5.34 -4.46 -19.32
N ALA A 15 -6.51 -3.88 -19.09
CA ALA A 15 -6.63 -2.79 -18.14
C ALA A 15 -6.10 -3.37 -16.83
N SER A 16 -4.83 -3.16 -16.62
CA SER A 16 -4.06 -3.65 -15.51
C SER A 16 -4.79 -3.32 -14.22
N GLY A 17 -4.86 -4.32 -13.41
CA GLY A 17 -5.49 -4.38 -12.16
C GLY A 17 -5.51 -3.08 -11.42
N THR A 18 -6.61 -2.81 -10.92
CA THR A 18 -6.90 -1.66 -10.12
C THR A 18 -5.85 -1.56 -9.02
N ALA A 19 -5.34 -0.36 -8.78
CA ALA A 19 -4.48 -0.04 -7.64
C ALA A 19 -5.06 -0.57 -6.32
N LEU A 20 -6.40 -0.75 -6.24
CA LEU A 20 -7.10 -1.34 -5.11
C LEU A 20 -6.71 -2.80 -4.86
N ALA A 21 -6.57 -3.63 -5.91
CA ALA A 21 -6.18 -5.03 -5.76
C ALA A 21 -4.71 -5.14 -5.31
N ASP A 22 -3.82 -4.32 -5.88
CA ASP A 22 -2.42 -4.27 -5.50
C ASP A 22 -2.27 -3.72 -4.07
N GLY A 23 -3.04 -2.71 -3.70
CA GLY A 23 -3.05 -2.14 -2.36
C GLY A 23 -3.49 -3.14 -1.29
N ALA A 24 -4.50 -3.96 -1.58
CA ALA A 24 -4.94 -5.01 -0.67
C ALA A 24 -3.84 -6.06 -0.44
N ALA A 25 -3.17 -6.49 -1.50
CA ALA A 25 -2.06 -7.43 -1.42
C ALA A 25 -0.89 -6.84 -0.63
N LEU A 26 -0.52 -5.60 -0.92
CA LEU A 26 0.53 -4.87 -0.21
C LEU A 26 0.21 -4.70 1.27
N TYR A 27 -1.03 -4.41 1.60
CA TYR A 27 -1.47 -4.24 2.98
C TYR A 27 -1.19 -5.48 3.83
N ALA A 28 -1.45 -6.65 3.28
CA ALA A 28 -1.15 -7.92 3.94
C ALA A 28 0.37 -8.24 3.89
N GLU A 29 0.98 -8.10 2.72
CA GLU A 29 2.39 -8.44 2.48
C GLU A 29 3.35 -7.58 3.30
N LYS A 30 3.08 -6.30 3.42
CA LYS A 30 3.89 -5.34 4.19
C LYS A 30 3.55 -5.30 5.68
N THR A 31 2.77 -6.28 6.15
CA THR A 31 2.42 -6.48 7.56
C THR A 31 1.56 -5.37 8.20
N CYS A 32 0.98 -4.49 7.42
CA CYS A 32 0.10 -3.43 7.93
C CYS A 32 -1.07 -4.02 8.72
N ILE A 33 -1.60 -5.14 8.25
CA ILE A 33 -2.72 -5.85 8.87
C ILE A 33 -2.43 -6.29 10.32
N ALA A 34 -1.17 -6.57 10.65
CA ALA A 34 -0.80 -7.05 11.99
C ALA A 34 -1.11 -6.01 13.08
N CYS A 35 -0.95 -4.74 12.78
CA CYS A 35 -1.18 -3.65 13.74
C CYS A 35 -2.51 -2.94 13.54
N HIS A 36 -2.90 -2.69 12.27
CA HIS A 36 -4.10 -1.93 11.94
C HIS A 36 -5.35 -2.78 11.73
N GLY A 37 -5.20 -4.10 11.73
CA GLY A 37 -6.31 -5.03 11.59
C GLY A 37 -6.81 -5.19 10.15
N LYS A 38 -7.77 -6.08 9.99
CA LYS A 38 -8.38 -6.35 8.68
C LYS A 38 -8.93 -5.08 8.06
N GLU A 39 -8.50 -4.79 6.85
CA GLU A 39 -8.91 -3.60 6.09
C GLU A 39 -8.67 -2.27 6.84
N GLY A 40 -7.74 -2.24 7.78
CA GLY A 40 -7.44 -1.03 8.57
C GLY A 40 -8.55 -0.60 9.52
N LYS A 41 -9.49 -1.49 9.85
CA LYS A 41 -10.72 -1.16 10.62
C LYS A 41 -10.65 -1.54 12.08
N LYS A 42 -9.85 -2.53 12.44
CA LYS A 42 -9.79 -3.07 13.81
C LYS A 42 -8.35 -3.13 14.28
N PRO A 43 -7.78 -2.01 14.74
CA PRO A 43 -6.42 -1.98 15.29
C PRO A 43 -6.26 -2.98 16.41
N MET A 44 -5.06 -3.58 16.50
CA MET A 44 -4.72 -4.57 17.53
C MET A 44 -4.80 -3.99 18.95
N THR A 45 -4.47 -2.71 19.09
CA THR A 45 -4.53 -2.00 20.38
C THR A 45 -5.16 -0.61 20.20
N PRO A 46 -5.68 0.02 21.27
CA PRO A 46 -6.20 1.38 21.19
C PRO A 46 -5.17 2.45 20.82
N THR A 47 -3.89 2.13 20.94
CA THR A 47 -2.80 3.08 20.59
C THR A 47 -2.50 3.11 19.10
N PHE A 48 -2.99 2.16 18.33
CA PHE A 48 -2.84 2.14 16.88
C PHE A 48 -4.10 2.70 16.22
N PRO A 49 -3.95 3.56 15.21
CA PRO A 49 -5.12 4.19 14.59
C PRO A 49 -5.86 3.25 13.65
N LYS A 50 -7.17 3.43 13.58
CA LYS A 50 -7.97 2.98 12.46
C LYS A 50 -7.62 3.83 11.24
N ILE A 51 -7.29 3.20 10.13
CA ILE A 51 -6.82 3.90 8.93
C ILE A 51 -7.72 3.75 7.71
N ALA A 52 -8.74 2.89 7.79
CA ALA A 52 -9.73 2.74 6.72
C ALA A 52 -10.49 4.05 6.49
N GLY A 53 -10.64 4.43 5.22
CA GLY A 53 -11.42 5.59 4.82
C GLY A 53 -10.73 6.94 5.02
N GLN A 54 -9.47 6.96 5.43
CA GLN A 54 -8.70 8.19 5.58
C GLN A 54 -8.34 8.78 4.20
N ASN A 55 -8.15 10.09 4.14
CA ASN A 55 -7.74 10.79 2.92
C ASN A 55 -6.41 10.25 2.40
N ALA A 56 -6.35 9.94 1.10
CA ALA A 56 -5.16 9.33 0.50
C ALA A 56 -3.93 10.22 0.57
N ALA A 57 -4.06 11.51 0.25
CA ALA A 57 -2.94 12.44 0.29
C ALA A 57 -2.40 12.62 1.72
N TYR A 58 -3.30 12.66 2.70
CA TYR A 58 -2.92 12.71 4.11
C TYR A 58 -2.14 11.46 4.51
N MET A 59 -2.65 10.28 4.15
CA MET A 59 -1.97 9.02 4.48
C MET A 59 -0.61 8.89 3.81
N GLU A 60 -0.48 9.30 2.55
CA GLU A 60 0.80 9.33 1.86
C GLU A 60 1.83 10.16 2.63
N GLN A 61 1.44 11.36 3.03
CA GLN A 61 2.33 12.25 3.76
C GLN A 61 2.70 11.65 5.11
N GLN A 62 1.74 11.10 5.85
CA GLN A 62 2.00 10.50 7.15
C GLN A 62 2.94 9.29 7.02
N MET A 63 2.73 8.42 6.05
CA MET A 63 3.61 7.27 5.82
C MET A 63 5.03 7.70 5.45
N ARG A 64 5.19 8.72 4.62
CA ARG A 64 6.51 9.28 4.29
C ARG A 64 7.21 9.87 5.50
N ASP A 65 6.47 10.61 6.32
CA ASP A 65 7.01 11.22 7.53
C ASP A 65 7.45 10.17 8.55
N ILE A 66 6.69 9.11 8.71
CA ILE A 66 7.07 7.98 9.57
C ILE A 66 8.31 7.28 9.02
N LYS A 67 8.32 7.00 7.72
CA LYS A 67 9.43 6.33 7.03
C LYS A 67 10.74 7.11 7.14
N SER A 68 10.69 8.42 6.98
CA SER A 68 11.86 9.31 7.09
C SER A 68 12.28 9.60 8.52
N GLY A 69 11.40 9.40 9.48
CA GLY A 69 11.61 9.77 10.88
C GLY A 69 11.17 11.21 11.20
N ALA A 70 10.60 11.93 10.24
CA ALA A 70 10.03 13.26 10.49
C ALA A 70 8.86 13.20 11.49
N ARG A 71 8.11 12.11 11.45
CA ARG A 71 7.12 11.77 12.47
C ARG A 71 7.64 10.59 13.28
N ALA A 72 7.99 10.83 14.54
CA ALA A 72 8.62 9.83 15.42
C ALA A 72 7.94 9.69 16.78
N ASN A 73 6.82 10.38 17.01
CA ASN A 73 6.10 10.33 18.27
C ASN A 73 5.32 9.04 18.48
N GLY A 74 5.07 8.68 19.73
CA GLY A 74 4.30 7.50 20.10
C GLY A 74 4.87 6.23 19.49
N SER A 75 4.02 5.42 18.87
CA SER A 75 4.41 4.15 18.24
C SER A 75 4.94 4.29 16.81
N SER A 76 5.16 5.50 16.32
CA SER A 76 5.63 5.74 14.96
C SER A 76 6.99 5.08 14.68
N ALA A 77 7.86 5.02 15.68
CA ALA A 77 9.17 4.37 15.54
C ALA A 77 9.04 2.88 15.22
N ALA A 78 8.07 2.19 15.80
CA ALA A 78 7.80 0.78 15.50
C ALA A 78 7.30 0.61 14.06
N MET A 79 6.43 1.48 13.59
CA MET A 79 5.95 1.48 12.21
C MET A 79 7.08 1.78 11.23
N LYS A 80 7.99 2.70 11.57
CA LYS A 80 9.18 2.97 10.74
C LYS A 80 10.00 1.71 10.52
N GLY A 81 10.15 0.86 11.54
CA GLY A 81 10.92 -0.37 11.46
C GLY A 81 10.39 -1.38 10.43
N ILE A 82 9.10 -1.35 10.12
CA ILE A 82 8.53 -2.20 9.05
C ILE A 82 8.59 -1.54 7.67
N MET A 83 8.91 -0.28 7.60
CA MET A 83 9.02 0.47 6.33
C MET A 83 10.47 0.56 5.83
N VAL A 84 11.41 0.62 6.75
CA VAL A 84 12.87 0.65 6.48
C VAL A 84 13.54 -0.21 7.54
N ASN A 85 14.33 -1.19 7.10
CA ASN A 85 15.02 -2.04 8.06
C ASN A 85 16.27 -1.34 8.67
N PRO A 86 16.89 -1.91 9.73
CA PRO A 86 18.05 -1.30 10.38
C PRO A 86 19.24 -1.08 9.44
N GLU A 87 19.36 -1.87 8.37
CA GLU A 87 20.41 -1.73 7.36
C GLU A 87 20.09 -0.63 6.33
N GLY A 88 18.96 0.07 6.47
CA GLY A 88 18.53 1.12 5.56
C GLY A 88 17.88 0.63 4.28
N VAL A 89 17.53 -0.66 4.20
CA VAL A 89 16.80 -1.21 3.06
C VAL A 89 15.33 -0.80 3.12
N GLU A 90 14.86 -0.24 2.04
CA GLU A 90 13.49 0.22 1.90
C GLU A 90 12.55 -0.98 1.69
N LEU A 91 11.72 -1.27 2.69
CA LEU A 91 10.75 -2.38 2.65
C LEU A 91 9.41 -1.93 2.06
N VAL A 92 9.05 -0.68 2.27
CA VAL A 92 7.86 -0.04 1.71
C VAL A 92 8.33 1.14 0.86
N THR A 93 8.19 1.03 -0.45
CA THR A 93 8.64 2.05 -1.39
C THR A 93 7.64 3.19 -1.49
N ASP A 94 8.02 4.31 -2.11
CA ASP A 94 7.10 5.41 -2.36
C ASP A 94 5.93 4.98 -3.25
N LYS A 95 6.16 4.07 -4.19
CA LYS A 95 5.10 3.48 -5.01
C LYS A 95 4.14 2.68 -4.13
N ASP A 96 4.65 1.86 -3.22
CA ASP A 96 3.84 1.09 -2.27
C ASP A 96 2.99 2.01 -1.41
N ILE A 97 3.57 3.11 -0.92
CA ILE A 97 2.87 4.11 -0.12
C ILE A 97 1.66 4.68 -0.87
N LYS A 98 1.83 5.03 -2.14
CA LYS A 98 0.74 5.54 -2.97
C LYS A 98 -0.38 4.51 -3.13
N GLU A 99 -0.03 3.28 -3.42
CA GLU A 99 -1.01 2.21 -3.62
C GLU A 99 -1.74 1.87 -2.32
N LEU A 100 -1.01 1.81 -1.20
CA LEU A 100 -1.60 1.60 0.13
C LEU A 100 -2.56 2.72 0.50
N ALA A 101 -2.17 3.97 0.32
CA ALA A 101 -2.99 5.12 0.63
C ALA A 101 -4.27 5.14 -0.22
N LEU A 102 -4.15 4.84 -1.51
CA LEU A 102 -5.30 4.77 -2.41
C LEU A 102 -6.27 3.66 -2.01
N TYR A 103 -5.74 2.47 -1.73
CA TYR A 103 -6.53 1.33 -1.26
C TYR A 103 -7.31 1.67 0.02
N LEU A 104 -6.60 2.14 1.04
CA LEU A 104 -7.19 2.44 2.34
C LEU A 104 -8.23 3.57 2.26
N SER A 105 -8.00 4.56 1.41
CA SER A 105 -8.92 5.69 1.24
C SER A 105 -10.29 5.28 0.68
N LYS A 106 -10.34 4.16 -0.04
CA LYS A 106 -11.57 3.64 -0.63
C LYS A 106 -12.38 2.76 0.32
N LEU A 107 -11.81 2.35 1.42
CA LEU A 107 -12.48 1.54 2.43
C LEU A 107 -13.40 2.39 3.30
N LYS A 108 -14.43 1.77 3.83
CA LYS A 108 -15.42 2.45 4.70
C LYS A 108 -15.32 1.96 6.13
#